data_85f67075e5c274af35b2df13109dda0f
#
_entry.id   85f67075e5c274af35b2df13109dda0f
#
_cell.length_a   1.000
_cell.length_b   1.000
_cell.length_c   1.000
_cell.angle_alpha   90.00
_cell.angle_beta   90.00
_cell.angle_gamma   90.00
#
_symmetry.space_group_name_H-M   'P 1'
#
loop_
_entity.id
_entity.type
_entity.pdbx_description
1 polymer ?
#
loop_
_entity_poly.entity_id
_entity_poly.type
_entity_poly.pdbx_seq_one_letter_code
_entity_poly.pdbx_strand_id
1 'polypeptide(L)'
;SVPEKKNTPSYTAGHEYALQVELKVRTGPGTNYSAKKHSQLTADGQKHDKDNDGCLDAGTVVTCQEVRNVGNDIWMKAPSGWMAAYYDGKVYIK
;
A
#
# COMPACT_ATOMS: atom_id res chain seq x y z
N SER A 1 -23.07 9.09 19.45
CA SER A 1 -22.54 8.93 19.25
C SER A 1 -21.76 8.73 18.66
N VAL A 2 -21.37 8.67 18.27
CA VAL A 2 -20.66 8.52 17.76
C VAL A 2 -19.85 8.20 17.47
N PRO A 3 -19.68 7.98 17.28
CA PRO A 3 -18.82 7.57 16.95
C PRO A 3 -17.91 7.55 16.50
N GLU A 4 -17.60 7.37 16.39
CA GLU A 4 -16.72 7.35 16.10
C GLU A 4 -16.15 6.99 15.31
N LYS A 5 -16.29 7.32 14.84
CA LYS A 5 -15.77 6.88 13.96
C LYS A 5 -14.48 7.00 13.83
N LYS A 6 -14.05 6.64 13.81
CA LYS A 6 -12.82 6.57 13.87
C LYS A 6 -12.17 7.19 12.83
N ASN A 7 -11.20 7.47 12.70
CA ASN A 7 -10.38 8.14 11.73
C ASN A 7 -9.83 7.18 10.68
N THR A 8 -10.68 6.26 10.28
CA THR A 8 -10.33 5.33 9.22
C THR A 8 -10.13 6.12 7.94
N PRO A 9 -8.99 6.01 7.29
CA PRO A 9 -8.75 6.76 6.07
C PRO A 9 -9.59 6.24 4.93
N SER A 10 -9.83 7.07 3.93
CA SER A 10 -10.46 6.62 2.71
C SER A 10 -9.57 6.98 1.54
N TYR A 11 -9.60 6.11 0.52
CA TYR A 11 -8.75 6.28 -0.65
C TYR A 11 -9.61 6.21 -1.90
N THR A 12 -9.20 6.97 -2.92
CA THR A 12 -9.95 7.06 -4.17
C THR A 12 -9.05 6.63 -5.31
N ALA A 13 -9.52 5.68 -6.14
CA ALA A 13 -8.77 5.27 -7.32
C ALA A 13 -8.54 6.47 -8.23
N GLY A 14 -7.36 6.57 -8.78
CA GLY A 14 -6.95 7.68 -9.63
C GLY A 14 -6.21 8.78 -8.90
N HIS A 15 -6.22 8.77 -7.59
CA HIS A 15 -5.50 9.76 -6.78
C HIS A 15 -4.14 9.23 -6.36
N GLU A 16 -3.24 10.13 -6.01
CA GLU A 16 -1.89 9.79 -5.57
C GLU A 16 -1.79 9.90 -4.05
N TYR A 17 -1.01 9.00 -3.47
CA TYR A 17 -0.78 8.96 -2.03
C TYR A 17 0.67 8.60 -1.77
N ALA A 18 1.18 9.02 -0.62
CA ALA A 18 2.57 8.77 -0.26
C ALA A 18 2.68 7.70 0.83
N LEU A 19 3.68 6.83 0.70
CA LEU A 19 3.99 5.85 1.72
C LEU A 19 4.62 6.54 2.91
N GLN A 20 4.13 6.24 4.10
CA GLN A 20 4.65 6.82 5.33
C GLN A 20 5.79 5.99 5.91
N VAL A 21 5.87 4.73 5.51
CA VAL A 21 6.91 3.79 5.91
C VAL A 21 7.24 2.93 4.72
N GLU A 22 8.32 2.16 4.82
CA GLU A 22 8.64 1.15 3.81
C GLU A 22 7.59 0.04 3.86
N LEU A 23 7.08 -0.36 2.69
CA LEU A 23 6.00 -1.34 2.62
C LEU A 23 6.31 -2.44 1.62
N LYS A 24 5.95 -3.67 2.01
CA LYS A 24 5.99 -4.81 1.10
C LYS A 24 4.93 -4.65 0.02
N VAL A 25 5.27 -5.06 -1.19
CA VAL A 25 4.34 -5.12 -2.31
C VAL A 25 3.97 -6.58 -2.50
N ARG A 26 2.67 -6.86 -2.53
CA ARG A 26 2.18 -8.23 -2.61
C ARG A 26 1.38 -8.46 -3.89
N THR A 27 1.14 -9.71 -4.19
CA THR A 27 0.40 -10.09 -5.40
C THR A 27 -1.10 -9.90 -5.25
N GLY A 28 -1.59 -9.71 -4.03
CA GLY A 28 -3.00 -9.52 -3.77
C GLY A 28 -3.25 -8.79 -2.46
N PRO A 29 -4.52 -8.46 -2.19
CA PRO A 29 -4.87 -7.67 -1.01
C PRO A 29 -4.97 -8.56 0.24
N GLY A 30 -3.86 -8.74 0.91
CA GLY A 30 -3.82 -9.52 2.15
C GLY A 30 -2.44 -10.06 2.44
N THR A 31 -2.21 -10.39 3.71
CA THR A 31 -0.93 -10.92 4.15
C THR A 31 -0.69 -12.36 3.70
N ASN A 32 -1.75 -13.04 3.25
CA ASN A 32 -1.64 -14.40 2.72
C ASN A 32 -1.21 -14.43 1.25
N TYR A 33 -1.09 -13.28 0.61
CA TYR A 33 -0.56 -13.22 -0.75
C TYR A 33 0.96 -13.03 -0.69
N SER A 34 1.65 -13.59 -1.68
CA SER A 34 3.11 -13.55 -1.71
C SER A 34 3.64 -12.13 -1.86
N ALA A 35 4.70 -11.83 -1.13
CA ALA A 35 5.42 -10.57 -1.31
C ALA A 35 6.21 -10.65 -2.63
N LYS A 36 6.23 -9.55 -3.37
CA LYS A 36 6.98 -9.48 -4.61
C LYS A 36 8.46 -9.22 -4.34
N LYS A 37 9.29 -9.66 -5.28
CA LYS A 37 10.71 -9.37 -5.26
C LYS A 37 10.95 -8.07 -6.03
N HIS A 38 12.13 -7.48 -5.84
CA HIS A 38 12.51 -6.27 -6.55
C HIS A 38 12.28 -6.39 -8.07
N SER A 39 12.67 -7.51 -8.65
CA SER A 39 12.54 -7.72 -10.09
C SER A 39 11.08 -7.80 -10.57
N GLN A 40 10.14 -7.99 -9.65
CA GLN A 40 8.72 -8.08 -9.99
C GLN A 40 8.00 -6.74 -9.88
N LEU A 41 8.69 -5.71 -9.40
CA LEU A 41 8.14 -4.37 -9.35
C LEU A 41 8.21 -3.73 -10.74
N THR A 42 7.40 -2.69 -10.97
CA THR A 42 7.51 -1.93 -12.21
C THR A 42 8.88 -1.25 -12.26
N ALA A 43 9.30 -0.81 -13.44
CA ALA A 43 10.56 -0.09 -13.58
C ALA A 43 10.61 1.12 -12.66
N ASP A 44 9.50 1.86 -12.53
CA ASP A 44 9.42 2.99 -11.63
C ASP A 44 9.51 2.55 -10.17
N GLY A 45 8.80 1.45 -9.83
CA GLY A 45 8.84 0.92 -8.47
C GLY A 45 10.24 0.51 -8.05
N GLN A 46 11.00 -0.07 -8.96
CA GLN A 46 12.37 -0.47 -8.67
C GLN A 46 13.26 0.72 -8.29
N LYS A 47 12.96 1.89 -8.81
CA LYS A 47 13.69 3.11 -8.47
C LYS A 47 13.43 3.54 -7.03
N HIS A 48 12.35 3.08 -6.44
CA HIS A 48 11.96 3.42 -5.08
C HIS A 48 12.18 2.25 -4.11
N ASP A 49 13.05 1.33 -4.49
CA ASP A 49 13.41 0.16 -3.67
C ASP A 49 14.93 0.11 -3.56
N LYS A 50 15.47 0.94 -2.69
CA LYS A 50 16.92 1.08 -2.55
C LYS A 50 17.59 -0.18 -2.05
N ASP A 51 16.87 -0.95 -1.24
CA ASP A 51 17.43 -2.16 -0.61
C ASP A 51 17.33 -3.38 -1.51
N ASN A 52 16.65 -3.27 -2.65
CA ASN A 52 16.41 -4.38 -3.57
C ASN A 52 15.70 -5.55 -2.89
N ASP A 53 14.83 -5.26 -1.92
CA ASP A 53 14.13 -6.29 -1.16
C ASP A 53 12.67 -6.45 -1.59
N GLY A 54 12.24 -5.68 -2.60
CA GLY A 54 10.86 -5.76 -3.08
C GLY A 54 9.89 -4.86 -2.33
N CYS A 55 10.37 -4.09 -1.35
CA CYS A 55 9.56 -3.13 -0.61
C CYS A 55 9.77 -1.74 -1.19
N LEU A 56 8.70 -0.96 -1.27
CA LEU A 56 8.82 0.44 -1.69
C LEU A 56 9.19 1.30 -0.50
N ASP A 57 10.09 2.24 -0.72
CA ASP A 57 10.63 3.08 0.36
C ASP A 57 9.61 4.07 0.89
N ALA A 58 9.79 4.49 2.14
CA ALA A 58 9.00 5.57 2.72
C ALA A 58 9.14 6.82 1.85
N GLY A 59 8.05 7.56 1.69
CA GLY A 59 8.05 8.76 0.86
C GLY A 59 7.70 8.51 -0.60
N THR A 60 7.65 7.24 -1.02
CA THR A 60 7.26 6.92 -2.39
C THR A 60 5.82 7.35 -2.63
N VAL A 61 5.58 8.06 -3.74
CA VAL A 61 4.23 8.44 -4.14
C VAL A 61 3.73 7.40 -5.15
N VAL A 62 2.54 6.88 -4.88
CA VAL A 62 1.94 5.87 -5.74
C VAL A 62 0.56 6.33 -6.19
N THR A 63 0.15 5.89 -7.39
CA THR A 63 -1.20 6.15 -7.88
C THR A 63 -2.08 4.99 -7.45
N CYS A 64 -3.15 5.30 -6.74
CA CYS A 64 -4.12 4.30 -6.30
C CYS A 64 -4.90 3.81 -7.51
N GLN A 65 -4.91 2.51 -7.75
CA GLN A 65 -5.65 1.90 -8.85
C GLN A 65 -6.91 1.21 -8.35
N GLU A 66 -6.84 0.66 -7.15
CA GLU A 66 -7.96 -0.09 -6.59
C GLU A 66 -7.82 -0.10 -5.07
N VAL A 67 -8.94 -0.18 -4.37
CA VAL A 67 -8.97 -0.25 -2.90
C VAL A 67 -9.80 -1.46 -2.51
N ARG A 68 -9.29 -2.24 -1.57
CA ARG A 68 -10.00 -3.41 -1.03
C ARG A 68 -10.01 -3.36 0.47
N ASN A 69 -11.17 -3.58 1.04
CA ASN A 69 -11.30 -3.74 2.48
C ASN A 69 -11.19 -5.22 2.81
N VAL A 70 -10.27 -5.57 3.70
CA VAL A 70 -10.08 -6.93 4.15
C VAL A 70 -10.21 -6.90 5.67
N GLY A 71 -11.36 -7.34 6.20
CA GLY A 71 -11.67 -7.16 7.60
C GLY A 71 -11.70 -5.67 7.93
N ASN A 72 -10.89 -5.25 8.90
CA ASN A 72 -10.77 -3.86 9.28
C ASN A 72 -9.59 -3.16 8.59
N ASP A 73 -8.91 -3.86 7.70
CA ASP A 73 -7.73 -3.34 7.02
C ASP A 73 -8.10 -2.84 5.64
N ILE A 74 -7.30 -1.92 5.11
CA ILE A 74 -7.51 -1.38 3.78
C ILE A 74 -6.25 -1.63 2.97
N TRP A 75 -6.42 -2.29 1.83
CA TRP A 75 -5.32 -2.59 0.92
C TRP A 75 -5.47 -1.75 -0.35
N MET A 76 -4.36 -1.25 -0.83
CA MET A 76 -4.34 -0.40 -2.02
C MET A 76 -3.51 -1.06 -3.11
N LYS A 77 -4.08 -1.12 -4.31
CA LYS A 77 -3.34 -1.56 -5.48
C LYS A 77 -2.72 -0.35 -6.15
N ALA A 78 -1.43 -0.42 -6.38
CA ALA A 78 -0.67 0.56 -7.14
C ALA A 78 -0.02 -0.15 -8.32
N PRO A 79 0.67 0.56 -9.23
CA PRO A 79 1.24 -0.10 -10.41
C PRO A 79 2.11 -1.31 -10.12
N SER A 80 2.87 -1.29 -9.03
CA SER A 80 3.73 -2.43 -8.66
C SER A 80 2.98 -3.57 -7.99
N GLY A 81 1.82 -3.31 -7.41
CA GLY A 81 1.01 -4.34 -6.74
C GLY A 81 0.28 -3.82 -5.53
N TRP A 82 -0.07 -4.75 -4.62
CA TRP A 82 -0.90 -4.44 -3.47
C TRP A 82 -0.08 -4.14 -2.23
N MET A 83 -0.47 -3.10 -1.51
CA MET A 83 0.18 -2.69 -0.27
C MET A 83 -0.88 -2.42 0.80
N ALA A 84 -0.51 -2.66 2.06
CA ALA A 84 -1.40 -2.36 3.18
C ALA A 84 -1.38 -0.86 3.42
N ALA A 85 -2.47 -0.18 3.11
CA ALA A 85 -2.59 1.26 3.30
C ALA A 85 -3.01 1.59 4.73
N TYR A 86 -3.87 0.77 5.30
CA TYR A 86 -4.33 0.91 6.67
C TYR A 86 -4.40 -0.49 7.26
N TYR A 87 -3.62 -0.73 8.28
CA TYR A 87 -3.47 -2.09 8.80
C TYR A 87 -3.30 -2.05 10.31
N ASP A 88 -4.08 -2.88 10.99
CA ASP A 88 -4.01 -3.00 12.45
C ASP A 88 -4.12 -1.63 13.13
N GLY A 89 -5.05 -0.80 12.62
CA GLY A 89 -5.33 0.50 13.19
C GLY A 89 -4.32 1.59 12.87
N LYS A 90 -3.36 1.31 11.98
CA LYS A 90 -2.31 2.28 11.63
C LYS A 90 -2.39 2.66 10.17
N VAL A 91 -2.14 3.93 9.88
CA VAL A 91 -2.13 4.47 8.52
C VAL A 91 -0.72 4.40 7.98
N TYR A 92 -0.54 3.66 6.90
CA TYR A 92 0.78 3.51 6.26
C TYR A 92 0.89 4.26 4.94
N ILE A 93 -0.23 4.58 4.31
CA ILE A 93 -0.24 5.34 3.05
C ILE A 93 -1.24 6.48 3.22
N LYS A 94 -0.86 7.66 2.87
CA LYS A 94 -1.72 8.83 2.84
C LYS A 94 -1.09 9.90 1.93
#